data_4af6fb2d0f685a68159e8a84c31343f6
#
_entry.id   4af6fb2d0f685a68159e8a84c31343f6
#
_cell.length_a   1.000
_cell.length_b   1.000
_cell.length_c   1.000
_cell.angle_alpha   90.00
_cell.angle_beta   90.00
_cell.angle_gamma   90.00
#
_symmetry.space_group_name_H-M   'P 1'
#
loop_
_entity.id
_entity.type
_entity.pdbx_description
1 polymer ?
#
loop_
_entity_poly.entity_id
_entity_poly.type
_entity_poly.pdbx_seq_one_letter_code
_entity_poly.pdbx_strand_id
1 'polypeptide(L)'
;MKIVMIGAGNVATNIAKTLAKIGETPAQIWSRTLASAEALAETVDSCATSDWNSVMKDADVYIVSVKDDAMLGVIEQLCSRCKHGVFVHTAGTMSMSLFTGKAEHYGVLYPMQTFSKQKEVNFRTIPCFVEASDQQTLDIIMELARRLSDNVRELKEADRKWLHIAAVFSCNFANVCNTMAAKILERHGLDFNVMLPLLDETVAKLHRLHPKEAQTGPASRGDVGVVGKHLALLEGDKELSEVYCVLSDYILKNRV
;
A
#
# COMPACT_ATOMS: atom_id res chain seq x y z
N MET A 1 -6.87 -18.17 -15.62
CA MET A 1 -7.27 -18.25 -14.19
C MET A 1 -8.52 -17.42 -14.02
N LYS A 2 -9.59 -17.99 -13.44
CA LYS A 2 -10.85 -17.25 -13.18
C LYS A 2 -10.72 -16.53 -11.85
N ILE A 3 -10.66 -15.19 -11.87
CA ILE A 3 -10.40 -14.35 -10.69
C ILE A 3 -11.66 -13.57 -10.34
N VAL A 4 -12.02 -13.55 -9.05
CA VAL A 4 -13.03 -12.66 -8.50
C VAL A 4 -12.36 -11.64 -7.58
N MET A 5 -12.58 -10.36 -7.85
CA MET A 5 -12.09 -9.27 -7.03
C MET A 5 -13.14 -8.87 -5.98
N ILE A 6 -12.81 -8.95 -4.71
CA ILE A 6 -13.65 -8.53 -3.59
C ILE A 6 -13.12 -7.20 -3.06
N GLY A 7 -13.74 -6.13 -3.49
CA GLY A 7 -13.35 -4.76 -3.22
C GLY A 7 -13.09 -3.95 -4.49
N ALA A 8 -13.27 -2.63 -4.40
CA ALA A 8 -13.03 -1.66 -5.47
C ALA A 8 -12.25 -0.43 -4.96
N GLY A 9 -11.33 -0.66 -4.00
CA GLY A 9 -10.41 0.35 -3.45
C GLY A 9 -9.20 0.59 -4.34
N ASN A 10 -8.22 1.39 -3.86
CA ASN A 10 -7.02 1.73 -4.62
C ASN A 10 -6.21 0.48 -5.06
N VAL A 11 -5.98 -0.46 -4.14
CA VAL A 11 -5.22 -1.69 -4.42
C VAL A 11 -6.00 -2.57 -5.41
N ALA A 12 -7.30 -2.82 -5.14
CA ALA A 12 -8.16 -3.60 -6.03
C ALA A 12 -8.16 -3.03 -7.45
N THR A 13 -8.30 -1.71 -7.59
CA THR A 13 -8.32 -1.03 -8.89
C THR A 13 -7.03 -1.26 -9.66
N ASN A 14 -5.88 -1.12 -9.00
CA ASN A 14 -4.58 -1.27 -9.67
C ASN A 14 -4.29 -2.74 -10.04
N ILE A 15 -4.67 -3.71 -9.19
CA ILE A 15 -4.55 -5.13 -9.51
C ILE A 15 -5.47 -5.48 -10.70
N ALA A 16 -6.75 -5.09 -10.66
CA ALA A 16 -7.71 -5.41 -11.72
C ALA A 16 -7.29 -4.82 -13.07
N LYS A 17 -6.86 -3.55 -13.09
CA LYS A 17 -6.33 -2.90 -14.31
C LYS A 17 -5.08 -3.59 -14.84
N THR A 18 -4.19 -4.03 -13.95
CA THR A 18 -2.97 -4.74 -14.38
C THR A 18 -3.31 -6.10 -14.96
N LEU A 19 -4.22 -6.86 -14.34
CA LEU A 19 -4.69 -8.13 -14.85
C LEU A 19 -5.35 -7.98 -16.21
N ALA A 20 -6.23 -6.99 -16.39
CA ALA A 20 -6.88 -6.72 -17.68
C ALA A 20 -5.86 -6.42 -18.79
N LYS A 21 -4.80 -5.65 -18.50
CA LYS A 21 -3.73 -5.33 -19.47
C LYS A 21 -2.97 -6.56 -19.98
N ILE A 22 -2.86 -7.58 -19.17
CA ILE A 22 -2.19 -8.84 -19.56
C ILE A 22 -3.19 -9.89 -20.11
N GLY A 23 -4.44 -9.49 -20.38
CA GLY A 23 -5.48 -10.36 -20.92
C GLY A 23 -6.16 -11.30 -19.89
N GLU A 24 -6.02 -11.00 -18.61
CA GLU A 24 -6.58 -11.79 -17.51
C GLU A 24 -7.59 -10.98 -16.69
N THR A 25 -8.51 -10.31 -17.36
CA THR A 25 -9.57 -9.54 -16.73
C THR A 25 -10.26 -10.33 -15.60
N PRO A 26 -10.44 -9.76 -14.40
CA PRO A 26 -11.25 -10.39 -13.36
C PRO A 26 -12.66 -10.70 -13.88
N ALA A 27 -13.12 -11.93 -13.68
CA ALA A 27 -14.45 -12.36 -14.15
C ALA A 27 -15.59 -11.60 -13.45
N GLN A 28 -15.34 -11.17 -12.21
CA GLN A 28 -16.32 -10.39 -11.44
C GLN A 28 -15.63 -9.49 -10.42
N ILE A 29 -16.26 -8.34 -10.17
CA ILE A 29 -15.87 -7.38 -9.11
C ILE A 29 -17.07 -7.22 -8.17
N TRP A 30 -16.84 -7.54 -6.92
CA TRP A 30 -17.78 -7.27 -5.85
C TRP A 30 -17.34 -6.05 -5.04
N SER A 31 -18.29 -5.20 -4.69
CA SER A 31 -18.05 -4.12 -3.70
C SER A 31 -19.32 -3.90 -2.88
N ARG A 32 -19.17 -3.47 -1.62
CA ARG A 32 -20.27 -3.06 -0.75
C ARG A 32 -21.21 -2.02 -1.41
N THR A 33 -20.66 -1.15 -2.22
CA THR A 33 -21.40 -0.12 -2.98
C THR A 33 -21.40 -0.55 -4.45
N LEU A 34 -22.57 -0.77 -5.05
CA LEU A 34 -22.69 -1.21 -6.45
C LEU A 34 -22.00 -0.23 -7.40
N ALA A 35 -22.22 1.06 -7.26
CA ALA A 35 -21.57 2.09 -8.08
C ALA A 35 -20.03 2.00 -8.06
N SER A 36 -19.42 1.56 -6.94
CA SER A 36 -17.97 1.37 -6.88
C SER A 36 -17.51 0.11 -7.62
N ALA A 37 -18.33 -0.95 -7.62
CA ALA A 37 -18.06 -2.16 -8.38
C ALA A 37 -18.20 -1.88 -9.88
N GLU A 38 -19.29 -1.21 -10.29
CA GLU A 38 -19.58 -0.82 -11.68
C GLU A 38 -18.48 0.08 -12.25
N ALA A 39 -18.09 1.12 -11.52
CA ALA A 39 -17.03 2.03 -11.95
C ALA A 39 -15.68 1.33 -12.18
N LEU A 40 -15.33 0.30 -11.40
CA LEU A 40 -14.13 -0.47 -11.64
C LEU A 40 -14.34 -1.51 -12.77
N ALA A 41 -15.47 -2.18 -12.78
CA ALA A 41 -15.81 -3.21 -13.78
C ALA A 41 -15.81 -2.63 -15.20
N GLU A 42 -16.37 -1.44 -15.39
CA GLU A 42 -16.37 -0.71 -16.67
C GLU A 42 -14.95 -0.45 -17.18
N THR A 43 -14.00 -0.11 -16.28
CA THR A 43 -12.63 0.18 -16.69
C THR A 43 -11.82 -1.05 -17.13
N VAL A 44 -12.29 -2.26 -16.81
CA VAL A 44 -11.58 -3.53 -17.09
C VAL A 44 -12.41 -4.54 -17.85
N ASP A 45 -13.60 -4.16 -18.31
CA ASP A 45 -14.56 -5.03 -19.02
C ASP A 45 -14.91 -6.28 -18.19
N SER A 46 -15.43 -6.08 -16.98
CA SER A 46 -15.79 -7.12 -16.02
C SER A 46 -17.25 -7.01 -15.57
N CYS A 47 -17.76 -8.04 -14.89
CA CYS A 47 -19.06 -8.02 -14.26
C CYS A 47 -19.02 -7.39 -12.88
N ALA A 48 -20.01 -6.55 -12.54
CA ALA A 48 -20.12 -5.92 -11.22
C ALA A 48 -21.25 -6.50 -10.38
N THR A 49 -21.07 -6.59 -9.08
CA THR A 49 -22.16 -6.90 -8.13
C THR A 49 -21.88 -6.29 -6.75
N SER A 50 -22.96 -6.01 -6.00
CA SER A 50 -22.91 -5.73 -4.55
C SER A 50 -23.66 -6.79 -3.73
N ASP A 51 -24.31 -7.73 -4.40
CA ASP A 51 -25.04 -8.83 -3.76
C ASP A 51 -24.12 -10.04 -3.56
N TRP A 52 -24.02 -10.48 -2.31
CA TRP A 52 -23.25 -11.68 -1.94
C TRP A 52 -23.78 -12.97 -2.58
N ASN A 53 -25.08 -13.04 -2.86
CA ASN A 53 -25.67 -14.22 -3.49
C ASN A 53 -25.32 -14.33 -4.97
N SER A 54 -24.96 -13.21 -5.59
CA SER A 54 -24.54 -13.11 -7.00
C SER A 54 -23.02 -13.26 -7.18
N VAL A 55 -22.25 -13.43 -6.09
CA VAL A 55 -20.81 -13.70 -6.20
C VAL A 55 -20.59 -15.07 -6.86
N MET A 56 -19.74 -15.11 -7.88
CA MET A 56 -19.33 -16.35 -8.55
C MET A 56 -18.70 -17.33 -7.56
N LYS A 57 -19.16 -18.59 -7.58
CA LYS A 57 -18.76 -19.62 -6.59
C LYS A 57 -17.69 -20.58 -7.11
N ASP A 58 -17.35 -20.47 -8.38
CA ASP A 58 -16.45 -21.35 -9.13
C ASP A 58 -15.19 -20.62 -9.64
N ALA A 59 -14.73 -19.58 -8.89
CA ALA A 59 -13.48 -18.92 -9.20
C ALA A 59 -12.28 -19.73 -8.72
N ASP A 60 -11.18 -19.64 -9.47
CA ASP A 60 -9.89 -20.22 -9.06
C ASP A 60 -9.28 -19.42 -7.91
N VAL A 61 -9.41 -18.08 -7.95
CA VAL A 61 -8.85 -17.18 -6.92
C VAL A 61 -9.84 -16.06 -6.58
N TYR A 62 -10.02 -15.82 -5.29
CA TYR A 62 -10.73 -14.68 -4.71
C TYR A 62 -9.74 -13.72 -4.08
N ILE A 63 -9.62 -12.50 -4.60
CA ILE A 63 -8.70 -11.47 -4.08
C ILE A 63 -9.50 -10.48 -3.23
N VAL A 64 -9.33 -10.56 -1.91
CA VAL A 64 -10.00 -9.68 -0.94
C VAL A 64 -9.14 -8.43 -0.70
N SER A 65 -9.61 -7.29 -1.21
CA SER A 65 -8.92 -6.01 -1.14
C SER A 65 -9.86 -4.92 -0.63
N VAL A 66 -10.15 -4.99 0.65
CA VAL A 66 -11.03 -4.08 1.40
C VAL A 66 -10.27 -3.43 2.57
N LYS A 67 -10.89 -2.47 3.26
CA LYS A 67 -10.31 -1.87 4.47
C LYS A 67 -10.17 -2.93 5.57
N ASP A 68 -9.13 -2.81 6.39
CA ASP A 68 -8.80 -3.75 7.47
C ASP A 68 -9.99 -3.96 8.43
N ASP A 69 -10.71 -2.90 8.81
CA ASP A 69 -11.89 -2.97 9.68
C ASP A 69 -13.03 -3.82 9.09
N ALA A 70 -13.12 -3.92 7.78
CA ALA A 70 -14.16 -4.69 7.11
C ALA A 70 -13.71 -6.12 6.76
N MET A 71 -12.41 -6.42 6.87
CA MET A 71 -11.79 -7.62 6.33
C MET A 71 -12.44 -8.89 6.87
N LEU A 72 -12.55 -9.02 8.19
CA LEU A 72 -13.10 -10.22 8.81
C LEU A 72 -14.53 -10.51 8.36
N GLY A 73 -15.42 -9.51 8.43
CA GLY A 73 -16.81 -9.68 8.03
C GLY A 73 -16.97 -10.02 6.54
N VAL A 74 -16.12 -9.46 5.68
CA VAL A 74 -16.09 -9.76 4.24
C VAL A 74 -15.63 -11.20 4.00
N ILE A 75 -14.58 -11.65 4.67
CA ILE A 75 -14.09 -13.03 4.59
C ILE A 75 -15.16 -14.03 5.04
N GLU A 76 -15.85 -13.76 6.13
CA GLU A 76 -16.94 -14.61 6.63
C GLU A 76 -18.10 -14.74 5.63
N GLN A 77 -18.53 -13.62 5.06
CA GLN A 77 -19.57 -13.61 4.01
C GLN A 77 -19.13 -14.36 2.76
N LEU A 78 -17.89 -14.15 2.31
CA LEU A 78 -17.34 -14.80 1.14
C LEU A 78 -17.22 -16.32 1.36
N CYS A 79 -16.49 -16.75 2.40
CA CYS A 79 -16.22 -18.17 2.65
C CYS A 79 -17.45 -18.97 3.07
N SER A 80 -18.52 -18.33 3.56
CA SER A 80 -19.80 -19.02 3.79
C SER A 80 -20.48 -19.47 2.51
N ARG A 81 -20.24 -18.80 1.39
CA ARG A 81 -20.88 -19.00 0.08
C ARG A 81 -19.99 -19.69 -0.94
N CYS A 82 -18.71 -19.36 -0.94
CA CYS A 82 -17.70 -19.90 -1.85
C CYS A 82 -16.84 -20.91 -1.08
N LYS A 83 -16.85 -22.18 -1.51
CA LYS A 83 -16.17 -23.29 -0.80
C LYS A 83 -14.92 -23.78 -1.50
N HIS A 84 -14.71 -23.40 -2.75
CA HIS A 84 -13.60 -23.83 -3.58
C HIS A 84 -12.79 -22.62 -4.04
N GLY A 85 -11.56 -22.87 -4.47
CA GLY A 85 -10.61 -21.84 -4.92
C GLY A 85 -9.67 -21.37 -3.82
N VAL A 86 -8.76 -20.50 -4.18
CA VAL A 86 -7.76 -19.89 -3.28
C VAL A 86 -8.25 -18.52 -2.83
N PHE A 87 -8.23 -18.28 -1.55
CA PHE A 87 -8.66 -17.01 -0.95
C PHE A 87 -7.46 -16.20 -0.47
N VAL A 88 -7.24 -15.02 -1.02
CA VAL A 88 -6.12 -14.16 -0.61
C VAL A 88 -6.61 -12.78 -0.19
N HIS A 89 -5.94 -12.18 0.80
CA HIS A 89 -6.11 -10.75 1.07
C HIS A 89 -4.86 -9.96 0.68
N THR A 90 -5.01 -8.64 0.52
CA THR A 90 -3.92 -7.76 0.07
C THR A 90 -3.38 -6.85 1.17
N ALA A 91 -3.77 -7.06 2.43
CA ALA A 91 -3.38 -6.20 3.55
C ALA A 91 -1.97 -6.53 4.07
N GLY A 92 -1.18 -5.48 4.35
CA GLY A 92 0.18 -5.62 4.88
C GLY A 92 0.22 -6.03 6.34
N THR A 93 -0.77 -5.64 7.14
CA THR A 93 -0.81 -5.83 8.61
C THR A 93 -1.66 -7.00 9.06
N MET A 94 -2.63 -7.43 8.24
CA MET A 94 -3.59 -8.46 8.63
C MET A 94 -2.98 -9.87 8.53
N SER A 95 -3.39 -10.74 9.45
CA SER A 95 -2.98 -12.14 9.44
C SER A 95 -3.79 -12.96 8.44
N MET A 96 -3.14 -13.88 7.71
CA MET A 96 -3.88 -14.85 6.89
C MET A 96 -4.74 -15.79 7.74
N SER A 97 -4.51 -15.88 9.05
CA SER A 97 -5.32 -16.68 9.97
C SER A 97 -6.79 -16.27 10.04
N LEU A 98 -7.16 -15.10 9.49
CA LEU A 98 -8.55 -14.69 9.30
C LEU A 98 -9.38 -15.70 8.49
N PHE A 99 -8.72 -16.48 7.63
CA PHE A 99 -9.34 -17.54 6.83
C PHE A 99 -9.38 -18.91 7.54
N THR A 100 -8.65 -19.09 8.65
CA THR A 100 -8.55 -20.37 9.36
C THR A 100 -9.95 -20.87 9.77
N GLY A 101 -10.25 -22.13 9.42
CA GLY A 101 -11.56 -22.75 9.66
C GLY A 101 -12.68 -22.26 8.74
N LYS A 102 -12.41 -21.34 7.81
CA LYS A 102 -13.37 -20.79 6.86
C LYS A 102 -13.07 -21.18 5.40
N ALA A 103 -11.79 -21.30 5.07
CA ALA A 103 -11.32 -21.73 3.75
C ALA A 103 -10.24 -22.81 3.90
N GLU A 104 -10.10 -23.69 2.90
CA GLU A 104 -9.06 -24.73 2.86
C GLU A 104 -7.74 -24.16 2.33
N HIS A 105 -7.80 -23.41 1.22
CA HIS A 105 -6.66 -22.81 0.54
C HIS A 105 -6.70 -21.29 0.66
N TYR A 106 -5.75 -20.71 1.39
CA TYR A 106 -5.75 -19.27 1.63
C TYR A 106 -4.34 -18.71 1.82
N GLY A 107 -4.25 -17.39 1.69
CA GLY A 107 -2.97 -16.71 1.87
C GLY A 107 -3.05 -15.20 1.74
N VAL A 108 -1.91 -14.61 1.44
CA VAL A 108 -1.70 -13.19 1.26
C VAL A 108 -1.05 -12.92 -0.09
N LEU A 109 -1.53 -11.90 -0.78
CA LEU A 109 -0.89 -11.28 -1.93
C LEU A 109 -0.72 -9.79 -1.61
N TYR A 110 0.42 -9.39 -1.11
CA TYR A 110 0.69 -8.02 -0.67
C TYR A 110 1.61 -7.27 -1.64
N PRO A 111 1.07 -6.47 -2.56
CA PRO A 111 1.86 -5.55 -3.37
C PRO A 111 2.22 -4.31 -2.52
N MET A 112 3.52 -4.08 -2.33
CA MET A 112 4.02 -2.98 -1.50
C MET A 112 4.19 -1.71 -2.33
N GLN A 113 3.15 -0.87 -2.36
CA GLN A 113 3.15 0.40 -3.08
C GLN A 113 2.12 1.36 -2.48
N THR A 114 2.31 2.66 -2.72
CA THR A 114 1.29 3.68 -2.49
C THR A 114 0.38 3.77 -3.72
N PHE A 115 -0.83 3.22 -3.60
CA PHE A 115 -1.78 3.19 -4.71
C PHE A 115 -2.78 4.34 -4.65
N SER A 116 -3.12 4.86 -5.83
CA SER A 116 -4.30 5.70 -6.04
C SER A 116 -5.07 5.21 -7.27
N LYS A 117 -6.39 5.49 -7.33
CA LYS A 117 -7.22 5.06 -8.47
C LYS A 117 -6.89 5.82 -9.76
N GLN A 118 -6.46 7.08 -9.61
CA GLN A 118 -6.23 8.03 -10.71
C GLN A 118 -4.87 7.85 -11.37
N LYS A 119 -3.88 7.36 -10.61
CA LYS A 119 -2.51 7.18 -11.14
C LYS A 119 -2.29 5.73 -11.53
N GLU A 120 -1.95 5.54 -12.78
CA GLU A 120 -1.46 4.24 -13.25
C GLU A 120 -0.04 3.99 -12.74
N VAL A 121 0.21 2.77 -12.29
CA VAL A 121 1.53 2.34 -11.81
C VAL A 121 2.10 1.27 -12.72
N ASN A 122 3.41 1.26 -12.90
CA ASN A 122 4.09 0.11 -13.49
C ASN A 122 4.17 -1.03 -12.47
N PHE A 123 3.17 -1.93 -12.52
CA PHE A 123 3.07 -3.01 -11.54
C PHE A 123 4.24 -4.00 -11.63
N ARG A 124 4.91 -4.11 -12.80
CA ARG A 124 6.06 -5.02 -13.00
C ARG A 124 7.21 -4.74 -12.03
N THR A 125 7.40 -3.50 -11.62
CA THR A 125 8.48 -3.11 -10.70
C THR A 125 8.09 -3.15 -9.22
N ILE A 126 6.81 -3.38 -8.90
CA ILE A 126 6.30 -3.35 -7.52
C ILE A 126 6.67 -4.65 -6.80
N PRO A 127 7.35 -4.59 -5.64
CA PRO A 127 7.56 -5.78 -4.82
C PRO A 127 6.22 -6.37 -4.38
N CYS A 128 5.99 -7.64 -4.67
CA CYS A 128 4.83 -8.41 -4.23
C CYS A 128 5.28 -9.49 -3.25
N PHE A 129 4.73 -9.46 -2.06
CA PHE A 129 5.02 -10.43 -1.01
C PHE A 129 3.85 -11.39 -0.85
N VAL A 130 4.17 -12.69 -0.75
CA VAL A 130 3.18 -13.75 -0.70
C VAL A 130 3.39 -14.64 0.53
N GLU A 131 2.30 -15.16 1.07
CA GLU A 131 2.26 -16.12 2.16
C GLU A 131 1.05 -17.03 1.93
N ALA A 132 1.13 -18.32 2.29
CA ALA A 132 0.05 -19.26 2.07
C ALA A 132 -0.06 -20.30 3.18
N SER A 133 -1.26 -20.93 3.26
CA SER A 133 -1.59 -21.99 4.21
C SER A 133 -0.84 -23.28 3.97
N ASP A 134 -0.46 -23.56 2.72
CA ASP A 134 0.21 -24.79 2.27
C ASP A 134 1.00 -24.53 0.98
N GLN A 135 1.83 -25.49 0.58
CA GLN A 135 2.72 -25.35 -0.58
C GLN A 135 1.97 -25.23 -1.91
N GLN A 136 0.90 -26.01 -2.11
CA GLN A 136 0.11 -25.97 -3.33
C GLN A 136 -0.54 -24.58 -3.50
N THR A 137 -1.08 -24.05 -2.43
CA THR A 137 -1.65 -22.69 -2.38
C THR A 137 -0.58 -21.63 -2.65
N LEU A 138 0.63 -21.80 -2.07
CA LEU A 138 1.75 -20.90 -2.31
C LEU A 138 2.12 -20.85 -3.80
N ASP A 139 2.19 -22.00 -4.46
CA ASP A 139 2.55 -22.08 -5.88
C ASP A 139 1.54 -21.33 -6.75
N ILE A 140 0.24 -21.44 -6.45
CA ILE A 140 -0.85 -20.73 -7.17
C ILE A 140 -0.72 -19.20 -6.95
N ILE A 141 -0.52 -18.76 -5.70
CA ILE A 141 -0.39 -17.33 -5.39
C ILE A 141 0.89 -16.76 -6.01
N MET A 142 2.00 -17.50 -5.97
CA MET A 142 3.26 -17.10 -6.61
C MET A 142 3.09 -16.97 -8.13
N GLU A 143 2.38 -17.90 -8.78
CA GLU A 143 2.09 -17.80 -10.20
C GLU A 143 1.28 -16.53 -10.52
N LEU A 144 0.20 -16.28 -9.79
CA LEU A 144 -0.60 -15.06 -9.94
C LEU A 144 0.25 -13.79 -9.71
N ALA A 145 1.05 -13.77 -8.66
CA ALA A 145 1.91 -12.63 -8.34
C ALA A 145 2.95 -12.34 -9.44
N ARG A 146 3.55 -13.39 -10.04
CA ARG A 146 4.52 -13.26 -11.14
C ARG A 146 3.88 -12.77 -12.44
N ARG A 147 2.59 -12.97 -12.65
CA ARG A 147 1.87 -12.34 -13.76
C ARG A 147 1.75 -10.83 -13.58
N LEU A 148 1.70 -10.35 -12.34
CA LEU A 148 1.60 -8.93 -12.00
C LEU A 148 2.97 -8.26 -11.94
N SER A 149 3.97 -8.89 -11.31
CA SER A 149 5.26 -8.29 -10.96
C SER A 149 6.44 -9.19 -11.25
N ASP A 150 7.58 -8.58 -11.61
CA ASP A 150 8.87 -9.27 -11.76
C ASP A 150 9.62 -9.42 -10.42
N ASN A 151 9.13 -8.80 -9.35
CA ASN A 151 9.74 -8.82 -8.02
C ASN A 151 8.79 -9.48 -7.01
N VAL A 152 8.75 -10.82 -7.01
CA VAL A 152 7.88 -11.60 -6.14
C VAL A 152 8.71 -12.40 -5.15
N ARG A 153 8.33 -12.35 -3.86
CA ARG A 153 9.03 -13.03 -2.76
C ARG A 153 8.03 -13.58 -1.76
N GLU A 154 8.35 -14.75 -1.21
CA GLU A 154 7.67 -15.24 0.00
C GLU A 154 8.08 -14.37 1.19
N LEU A 155 7.10 -14.00 2.02
CA LEU A 155 7.35 -13.24 3.25
C LEU A 155 6.29 -13.58 4.30
N LYS A 156 6.71 -14.12 5.42
CA LYS A 156 5.82 -14.49 6.52
C LYS A 156 5.28 -13.27 7.26
N GLU A 157 4.13 -13.43 7.88
CA GLU A 157 3.45 -12.38 8.64
C GLU A 157 4.36 -11.64 9.62
N ALA A 158 5.22 -12.37 10.33
CA ALA A 158 6.13 -11.79 11.31
C ALA A 158 7.01 -10.68 10.71
N ASP A 159 7.55 -10.90 9.49
CA ASP A 159 8.41 -9.94 8.80
C ASP A 159 7.58 -8.93 7.99
N ARG A 160 6.43 -9.34 7.45
CA ARG A 160 5.54 -8.47 6.67
C ARG A 160 5.03 -7.28 7.49
N LYS A 161 4.73 -7.48 8.77
CA LYS A 161 4.33 -6.40 9.69
C LYS A 161 5.42 -5.33 9.82
N TRP A 162 6.68 -5.75 9.99
CA TRP A 162 7.81 -4.82 10.08
C TRP A 162 8.07 -4.10 8.77
N LEU A 163 7.99 -4.83 7.65
CA LEU A 163 8.09 -4.23 6.33
C LEU A 163 7.02 -3.16 6.10
N HIS A 164 5.78 -3.43 6.52
CA HIS A 164 4.69 -2.45 6.40
C HIS A 164 4.95 -1.19 7.26
N ILE A 165 5.42 -1.36 8.50
CA ILE A 165 5.81 -0.22 9.36
C ILE A 165 6.92 0.58 8.70
N ALA A 166 7.94 -0.07 8.14
CA ALA A 166 9.02 0.62 7.41
C ALA A 166 8.48 1.42 6.21
N ALA A 167 7.52 0.86 5.46
CA ALA A 167 6.86 1.56 4.36
C ALA A 167 6.05 2.78 4.82
N VAL A 168 5.41 2.73 5.99
CA VAL A 168 4.73 3.89 6.60
C VAL A 168 5.72 5.01 6.86
N PHE A 169 6.90 4.71 7.45
CA PHE A 169 7.95 5.71 7.66
C PHE A 169 8.45 6.30 6.33
N SER A 170 8.78 5.43 5.37
CA SER A 170 9.41 5.85 4.11
C SER A 170 8.46 6.59 3.16
N CYS A 171 7.15 6.36 3.25
CA CYS A 171 6.19 6.91 2.31
C CYS A 171 5.12 7.79 2.98
N ASN A 172 4.38 7.25 3.97
CA ASN A 172 3.26 7.97 4.54
C ASN A 172 3.73 9.16 5.39
N PHE A 173 4.69 8.96 6.28
CA PHE A 173 5.23 10.06 7.11
C PHE A 173 6.07 11.03 6.27
N ALA A 174 6.83 10.56 5.29
CA ALA A 174 7.51 11.44 4.35
C ALA A 174 6.50 12.36 3.62
N ASN A 175 5.34 11.83 3.20
CA ASN A 175 4.31 12.64 2.57
C ASN A 175 3.67 13.64 3.55
N VAL A 176 3.51 13.30 4.83
CA VAL A 176 3.05 14.26 5.86
C VAL A 176 4.06 15.41 6.00
N CYS A 177 5.37 15.13 5.99
CA CYS A 177 6.40 16.18 5.98
C CYS A 177 6.27 17.09 4.75
N ASN A 178 5.98 16.55 3.58
CA ASN A 178 5.70 17.34 2.36
C ASN A 178 4.43 18.20 2.49
N THR A 179 3.38 17.68 3.13
CA THR A 179 2.17 18.45 3.42
C THR A 179 2.46 19.63 4.36
N MET A 180 3.30 19.41 5.38
CA MET A 180 3.75 20.48 6.28
C MET A 180 4.59 21.53 5.55
N ALA A 181 5.49 21.10 4.67
CA ALA A 181 6.26 22.01 3.83
C ALA A 181 5.36 22.84 2.91
N ALA A 182 4.37 22.24 2.27
CA ALA A 182 3.39 22.95 1.44
C ALA A 182 2.63 24.01 2.26
N LYS A 183 2.15 23.66 3.46
CA LYS A 183 1.46 24.57 4.37
C LYS A 183 2.33 25.81 4.73
N ILE A 184 3.64 25.60 4.96
CA ILE A 184 4.58 26.69 5.23
C ILE A 184 4.74 27.59 3.99
N LEU A 185 4.97 26.99 2.83
CA LEU A 185 5.19 27.73 1.57
C LEU A 185 3.96 28.56 1.19
N GLU A 186 2.75 27.98 1.26
CA GLU A 186 1.47 28.66 0.98
C GLU A 186 1.27 29.93 1.84
N ARG A 187 1.64 29.87 3.13
CA ARG A 187 1.57 31.04 4.03
C ARG A 187 2.47 32.20 3.60
N HIS A 188 3.52 31.88 2.82
CA HIS A 188 4.49 32.86 2.31
C HIS A 188 4.36 33.13 0.81
N GLY A 189 3.25 32.69 0.19
CA GLY A 189 2.97 32.91 -1.25
C GLY A 189 3.89 32.16 -2.20
N LEU A 190 4.49 31.04 -1.75
CA LEU A 190 5.39 30.20 -2.55
C LEU A 190 4.67 28.93 -3.01
N ASP A 191 4.91 28.51 -4.25
CA ASP A 191 4.39 27.27 -4.80
C ASP A 191 5.22 26.07 -4.31
N PHE A 192 4.56 24.96 -3.95
CA PHE A 192 5.21 23.72 -3.53
C PHE A 192 6.10 23.11 -4.63
N ASN A 193 5.85 23.40 -5.89
CA ASN A 193 6.64 22.90 -7.01
C ASN A 193 8.14 23.23 -6.90
N VAL A 194 8.51 24.30 -6.17
CA VAL A 194 9.92 24.66 -5.94
C VAL A 194 10.67 23.59 -5.15
N MET A 195 9.95 22.72 -4.41
CA MET A 195 10.53 21.61 -3.64
C MET A 195 10.77 20.35 -4.47
N LEU A 196 10.12 20.18 -5.62
CA LEU A 196 10.20 18.94 -6.39
C LEU A 196 11.64 18.55 -6.76
N PRO A 197 12.50 19.44 -7.28
CA PRO A 197 13.89 19.08 -7.58
C PRO A 197 14.69 18.62 -6.34
N LEU A 198 14.39 19.20 -5.15
CA LEU A 198 15.02 18.79 -3.91
C LEU A 198 14.56 17.41 -3.45
N LEU A 199 13.29 17.09 -3.63
CA LEU A 199 12.72 15.77 -3.32
C LEU A 199 13.30 14.70 -4.26
N ASP A 200 13.38 15.00 -5.56
CA ASP A 200 13.97 14.09 -6.56
C ASP A 200 15.43 13.76 -6.23
N GLU A 201 16.23 14.77 -5.85
CA GLU A 201 17.62 14.56 -5.43
C GLU A 201 17.71 13.74 -4.14
N THR A 202 16.78 13.97 -3.20
CA THR A 202 16.74 13.19 -1.96
C THR A 202 16.49 11.71 -2.23
N VAL A 203 15.56 11.39 -3.13
CA VAL A 203 15.28 10.02 -3.56
C VAL A 203 16.46 9.45 -4.35
N ALA A 204 17.05 10.22 -5.27
CA ALA A 204 18.19 9.79 -6.08
C ALA A 204 19.40 9.36 -5.22
N LYS A 205 19.66 10.07 -4.11
CA LYS A 205 20.70 9.70 -3.15
C LYS A 205 20.47 8.33 -2.51
N LEU A 206 19.23 7.96 -2.21
CA LEU A 206 18.90 6.66 -1.60
C LEU A 206 19.16 5.46 -2.52
N HIS A 207 19.31 5.68 -3.82
CA HIS A 207 19.75 4.64 -4.77
C HIS A 207 21.25 4.33 -4.67
N ARG A 208 22.05 5.18 -4.01
CA ARG A 208 23.52 5.09 -3.98
C ARG A 208 24.10 5.03 -2.57
N LEU A 209 23.39 5.60 -1.60
CA LEU A 209 23.84 5.75 -0.23
C LEU A 209 22.84 5.11 0.73
N HIS A 210 23.35 4.61 1.85
CA HIS A 210 22.51 4.21 2.95
C HIS A 210 21.75 5.45 3.50
N PRO A 211 20.47 5.35 3.93
CA PRO A 211 19.69 6.50 4.43
C PRO A 211 20.40 7.33 5.49
N LYS A 212 21.17 6.70 6.37
CA LYS A 212 21.95 7.38 7.41
C LYS A 212 23.05 8.27 6.82
N GLU A 213 23.73 7.82 5.76
CA GLU A 213 24.78 8.57 5.06
C GLU A 213 24.20 9.68 4.18
N ALA A 214 22.98 9.46 3.64
CA ALA A 214 22.28 10.46 2.84
C ALA A 214 21.70 11.61 3.65
N GLN A 215 21.67 11.50 5.01
CA GLN A 215 21.09 12.50 5.88
C GLN A 215 21.86 13.81 5.85
N THR A 216 21.17 14.91 5.61
CA THR A 216 21.71 16.29 5.58
C THR A 216 20.88 17.22 6.46
N GLY A 217 21.27 18.50 6.52
CA GLY A 217 20.52 19.54 7.24
C GLY A 217 21.19 20.02 8.53
N PRO A 218 20.64 21.05 9.19
CA PRO A 218 21.25 21.65 10.36
C PRO A 218 21.37 20.68 11.55
N ALA A 219 20.35 19.87 11.81
CA ALA A 219 20.39 18.88 12.88
C ALA A 219 21.49 17.82 12.65
N SER A 220 21.69 17.37 11.41
CA SER A 220 22.75 16.42 11.04
C SER A 220 24.15 16.98 11.33
N ARG A 221 24.37 18.27 11.10
CA ARG A 221 25.64 18.95 11.42
C ARG A 221 25.79 19.39 12.88
N GLY A 222 24.74 19.23 13.70
CA GLY A 222 24.71 19.68 15.07
C GLY A 222 24.58 21.20 15.23
N ASP A 223 24.04 21.89 14.23
CA ASP A 223 23.83 23.32 14.23
C ASP A 223 22.58 23.71 15.04
N VAL A 224 22.68 23.62 16.35
CA VAL A 224 21.60 23.93 17.30
C VAL A 224 21.16 25.40 17.22
N GLY A 225 22.01 26.31 16.77
CA GLY A 225 21.67 27.71 16.58
C GLY A 225 20.67 27.91 15.44
N VAL A 226 20.85 27.20 14.33
CA VAL A 226 19.89 27.22 13.22
C VAL A 226 18.58 26.51 13.60
N VAL A 227 18.67 25.37 14.31
CA VAL A 227 17.48 24.67 14.82
C VAL A 227 16.63 25.58 15.70
N GLY A 228 17.27 26.32 16.63
CA GLY A 228 16.57 27.28 17.50
C GLY A 228 15.93 28.44 16.75
N LYS A 229 16.56 28.96 15.69
CA LYS A 229 15.96 30.00 14.82
C LYS A 229 14.73 29.48 14.08
N HIS A 230 14.76 28.24 13.59
CA HIS A 230 13.61 27.62 12.94
C HIS A 230 12.44 27.44 13.91
N LEU A 231 12.71 26.99 15.14
CA LEU A 231 11.67 26.84 16.16
C LEU A 231 11.03 28.19 16.53
N ALA A 232 11.83 29.27 16.63
CA ALA A 232 11.29 30.61 16.86
C ALA A 232 10.35 31.06 15.72
N LEU A 233 10.67 30.75 14.47
CA LEU A 233 9.78 31.02 13.33
C LEU A 233 8.48 30.20 13.35
N LEU A 234 8.49 29.03 13.98
CA LEU A 234 7.35 28.13 14.11
C LEU A 234 6.54 28.34 15.40
N GLU A 235 6.89 29.30 16.25
CA GLU A 235 6.26 29.53 17.57
C GLU A 235 4.73 29.73 17.47
N GLY A 236 4.23 30.29 16.37
CA GLY A 236 2.82 30.45 16.08
C GLY A 236 2.07 29.18 15.61
N ASP A 237 2.78 28.06 15.38
CA ASP A 237 2.19 26.79 14.92
C ASP A 237 2.72 25.63 15.76
N LYS A 238 1.96 25.33 16.84
CA LYS A 238 2.36 24.31 17.82
C LYS A 238 2.57 22.92 17.18
N GLU A 239 1.70 22.52 16.25
CA GLU A 239 1.81 21.19 15.60
C GLU A 239 3.10 21.07 14.78
N LEU A 240 3.42 22.09 13.97
CA LEU A 240 4.65 22.10 13.18
C LEU A 240 5.89 22.15 14.07
N SER A 241 5.85 22.93 15.15
CA SER A 241 6.94 23.05 16.10
C SER A 241 7.24 21.74 16.82
N GLU A 242 6.20 21.02 17.28
CA GLU A 242 6.34 19.72 17.94
C GLU A 242 6.97 18.67 16.99
N VAL A 243 6.47 18.56 15.77
CA VAL A 243 7.03 17.61 14.77
C VAL A 243 8.47 18.00 14.42
N TYR A 244 8.75 19.28 14.23
CA TYR A 244 10.11 19.76 13.93
C TYR A 244 11.09 19.39 15.06
N CYS A 245 10.69 19.58 16.33
CA CYS A 245 11.47 19.17 17.50
C CYS A 245 11.77 17.68 17.50
N VAL A 246 10.73 16.84 17.39
CA VAL A 246 10.88 15.38 17.45
C VAL A 246 11.84 14.86 16.37
N LEU A 247 11.66 15.33 15.13
CA LEU A 247 12.51 14.90 14.01
C LEU A 247 13.94 15.43 14.15
N SER A 248 14.12 16.69 14.56
CA SER A 248 15.45 17.28 14.78
C SER A 248 16.21 16.57 15.89
N ASP A 249 15.55 16.26 17.00
CA ASP A 249 16.13 15.51 18.11
C ASP A 249 16.53 14.09 17.70
N TYR A 250 15.70 13.43 16.91
CA TYR A 250 16.01 12.10 16.38
C TYR A 250 17.28 12.14 15.52
N ILE A 251 17.39 13.12 14.61
CA ILE A 251 18.57 13.30 13.75
C ILE A 251 19.81 13.61 14.61
N LEU A 252 19.71 14.52 15.58
CA LEU A 252 20.81 14.90 16.48
C LEU A 252 21.36 13.71 17.27
N LYS A 253 20.49 12.85 17.79
CA LYS A 253 20.86 11.66 18.57
C LYS A 253 21.48 10.55 17.73
N ASN A 254 21.14 10.48 16.44
CA ASN A 254 21.57 9.40 15.53
C ASN A 254 22.57 9.88 14.46
N ARG A 255 23.27 10.98 14.70
CA ARG A 255 24.33 11.48 13.79
C ARG A 255 25.41 10.42 13.53
N VAL A 256 25.98 10.43 12.34
CA VAL A 256 27.19 9.66 11.99
C VAL A 256 28.42 10.36 12.52
#